data_052b269cc21b120fe723eab57c50c439
#
_entry.id   052b269cc21b120fe723eab57c50c439
#
_cell.length_a   1.000
_cell.length_b   1.000
_cell.length_c   1.000
_cell.angle_alpha   90.00
_cell.angle_beta   90.00
_cell.angle_gamma   90.00
#
_symmetry.space_group_name_H-M   'P 1'
#
loop_
_entity.id
_entity.type
_entity.pdbx_description
1 polymer ?
#
loop_
_entity_poly.entity_id
_entity_poly.type
_entity_poly.pdbx_seq_one_letter_code
_entity_poly.pdbx_strand_id
1 'polypeptide(L)'
;MVQRNRKFPLKPSKSRAALAITHPNAAGIDIGSASHFCAVPPDRDEQPVREFPSFTADLNALADWLTACGVDTVAMESTGVYWIPLFELLESRGFTVMLVNARHVKNVSGRKSDVLDCQWLQQLMTYGLLSGAFRPTDAVCVLRSLWRQRAMMLRDQGRRVQHMQKALTQMNIQLTN
;
A
#
# COMPACT_ATOMS: atom_id res chain seq x y z
N MET A 1 63.35 20.11 -7.19
CA MET A 1 62.24 19.63 -6.33
C MET A 1 61.37 18.67 -7.13
N VAL A 2 61.43 17.37 -6.87
CA VAL A 2 60.68 16.35 -7.63
C VAL A 2 59.47 15.97 -6.80
N GLN A 3 58.25 16.29 -7.26
CA GLN A 3 57.00 15.90 -6.64
C GLN A 3 56.78 14.39 -6.89
N ARG A 4 56.82 13.57 -5.84
CA ARG A 4 56.45 12.15 -5.86
C ARG A 4 54.95 12.03 -5.83
N ASN A 5 54.30 11.72 -6.97
CA ASN A 5 52.91 11.25 -7.05
C ASN A 5 52.75 9.92 -6.33
N ARG A 6 52.18 9.92 -5.12
CA ARG A 6 51.72 8.71 -4.40
C ARG A 6 50.42 8.22 -5.02
N LYS A 7 50.47 7.22 -5.89
CA LYS A 7 49.26 6.47 -6.30
C LYS A 7 48.82 5.60 -5.10
N PHE A 8 47.68 5.89 -4.53
CA PHE A 8 47.02 5.01 -3.57
C PHE A 8 46.46 3.81 -4.32
N PRO A 9 46.69 2.56 -3.85
CA PRO A 9 46.07 1.38 -4.46
C PRO A 9 44.58 1.41 -4.22
N LEU A 10 43.81 1.34 -5.32
CA LEU A 10 42.34 1.15 -5.26
C LEU A 10 42.09 -0.20 -4.57
N LYS A 11 41.35 -0.17 -3.45
CA LYS A 11 40.84 -1.39 -2.81
C LYS A 11 39.94 -2.13 -3.81
N PRO A 12 40.08 -3.46 -3.95
CA PRO A 12 39.20 -4.23 -4.81
C PRO A 12 37.77 -4.04 -4.36
N SER A 13 36.87 -3.70 -5.30
CA SER A 13 35.44 -3.61 -5.04
C SER A 13 34.97 -4.97 -4.56
N LYS A 14 34.36 -5.04 -3.37
CA LYS A 14 33.65 -6.23 -2.93
C LYS A 14 32.63 -6.58 -4.00
N SER A 15 32.68 -7.79 -4.55
CA SER A 15 31.67 -8.31 -5.45
C SER A 15 30.32 -8.11 -4.81
N ARG A 16 29.41 -7.38 -5.48
CA ARG A 16 28.03 -7.27 -5.05
C ARG A 16 27.45 -8.68 -5.08
N ALA A 17 27.24 -9.28 -3.91
CA ALA A 17 26.47 -10.51 -3.83
C ALA A 17 25.10 -10.22 -4.45
N ALA A 18 24.70 -11.01 -5.45
CA ALA A 18 23.38 -10.91 -6.03
C ALA A 18 22.35 -11.19 -4.92
N LEU A 19 21.32 -10.35 -4.80
CA LEU A 19 20.22 -10.59 -3.86
C LEU A 19 19.54 -11.92 -4.25
N ALA A 20 19.31 -12.78 -3.26
CA ALA A 20 18.61 -14.04 -3.47
C ALA A 20 17.12 -13.76 -3.76
N ILE A 21 16.56 -14.41 -4.77
CA ILE A 21 15.14 -14.35 -5.07
C ILE A 21 14.40 -15.19 -4.00
N THR A 22 13.49 -14.55 -3.28
CA THR A 22 12.68 -15.18 -2.22
C THR A 22 11.28 -15.55 -2.73
N HIS A 23 10.67 -14.65 -3.52
CA HIS A 23 9.33 -14.83 -4.09
C HIS A 23 9.39 -14.66 -5.62
N PRO A 24 9.68 -15.72 -6.39
CA PRO A 24 9.86 -15.64 -7.84
C PRO A 24 8.58 -15.28 -8.60
N ASN A 25 7.42 -15.57 -8.00
CA ASN A 25 6.10 -15.34 -8.59
C ASN A 25 5.38 -14.15 -7.93
N ALA A 26 6.13 -13.12 -7.55
CA ALA A 26 5.58 -11.98 -6.85
C ALA A 26 4.99 -10.92 -7.79
N ALA A 27 3.84 -10.35 -7.43
CA ALA A 27 3.29 -9.14 -8.02
C ALA A 27 3.33 -7.96 -7.05
N GLY A 28 3.30 -6.75 -7.59
CA GLY A 28 3.21 -5.50 -6.82
C GLY A 28 2.01 -4.69 -7.29
N ILE A 29 1.20 -4.18 -6.35
CA ILE A 29 0.01 -3.39 -6.65
C ILE A 29 0.09 -2.03 -5.94
N ASP A 30 0.05 -0.97 -6.73
CA ASP A 30 -0.20 0.39 -6.24
C ASP A 30 -1.69 0.65 -6.21
N ILE A 31 -2.19 1.05 -5.04
CA ILE A 31 -3.63 1.19 -4.76
C ILE A 31 -4.06 2.64 -4.92
N GLY A 32 -4.84 2.91 -5.95
CA GLY A 32 -5.54 4.18 -6.15
C GLY A 32 -7.01 4.12 -5.73
N SER A 33 -7.68 5.26 -5.70
CA SER A 33 -9.12 5.36 -5.39
C SER A 33 -10.03 5.00 -6.56
N ALA A 34 -9.56 5.23 -7.80
CA ALA A 34 -10.32 5.00 -9.03
C ALA A 34 -9.81 3.81 -9.81
N SER A 35 -8.52 3.53 -9.74
CA SER A 35 -7.85 2.42 -10.41
C SER A 35 -6.64 1.94 -9.62
N HIS A 36 -6.17 0.74 -9.94
CA HIS A 36 -5.00 0.10 -9.37
C HIS A 36 -4.00 -0.22 -10.47
N PHE A 37 -2.72 0.09 -10.25
CA PHE A 37 -1.64 -0.33 -11.13
C PHE A 37 -1.00 -1.61 -10.59
N CYS A 38 -0.93 -2.63 -11.43
CA CYS A 38 -0.40 -3.92 -11.05
C CYS A 38 0.79 -4.32 -11.93
N ALA A 39 1.88 -4.74 -11.31
CA ALA A 39 3.08 -5.24 -11.98
C ALA A 39 3.33 -6.70 -11.65
N VAL A 40 3.64 -7.50 -12.68
CA VAL A 40 4.10 -8.87 -12.59
C VAL A 40 5.56 -8.98 -13.08
N PRO A 41 6.26 -10.10 -12.87
CA PRO A 41 7.59 -10.29 -13.44
C PRO A 41 7.58 -10.12 -14.96
N PRO A 42 8.60 -9.48 -15.56
CA PRO A 42 8.62 -9.11 -16.99
C PRO A 42 8.54 -10.28 -17.96
N ASP A 43 8.85 -11.49 -17.50
CA ASP A 43 8.81 -12.74 -18.27
C ASP A 43 7.43 -13.42 -18.29
N ARG A 44 6.42 -12.86 -17.61
CA ARG A 44 5.10 -13.48 -17.44
C ARG A 44 4.03 -12.97 -18.38
N ASP A 45 4.19 -11.77 -18.91
CA ASP A 45 3.22 -11.13 -19.84
C ASP A 45 3.96 -10.15 -20.74
N GLU A 46 3.50 -9.98 -22.00
CA GLU A 46 4.03 -8.97 -22.93
C GLU A 46 3.82 -7.54 -22.40
N GLN A 47 2.76 -7.33 -21.60
CA GLN A 47 2.48 -6.09 -20.89
C GLN A 47 2.53 -6.35 -19.37
N PRO A 48 3.73 -6.39 -18.77
CA PRO A 48 3.90 -6.79 -17.37
C PRO A 48 3.36 -5.77 -16.36
N VAL A 49 2.92 -4.60 -16.81
CA VAL A 49 2.24 -3.60 -16.01
C VAL A 49 0.90 -3.27 -16.64
N ARG A 50 -0.18 -3.39 -15.85
CA ARG A 50 -1.53 -3.07 -16.28
C ARG A 50 -2.25 -2.21 -15.26
N GLU A 51 -3.16 -1.36 -15.76
CA GLU A 51 -4.11 -0.60 -14.94
C GLU A 51 -5.46 -1.30 -14.95
N PHE A 52 -6.09 -1.39 -13.78
CA PHE A 52 -7.44 -1.93 -13.61
C PHE A 52 -8.28 -0.93 -12.82
N PRO A 53 -9.51 -0.59 -13.29
CA PRO A 53 -10.45 0.18 -12.51
C PRO A 53 -10.81 -0.51 -11.18
N SER A 54 -11.39 0.24 -10.23
CA SER A 54 -11.68 -0.26 -8.87
C SER A 54 -13.06 -0.90 -8.71
N PHE A 55 -13.79 -1.18 -9.82
CA PHE A 55 -15.09 -1.85 -9.73
C PHE A 55 -14.93 -3.37 -9.60
N THR A 56 -15.93 -4.02 -9.01
CA THR A 56 -15.88 -5.46 -8.69
C THR A 56 -15.52 -6.34 -9.88
N ALA A 57 -16.04 -6.04 -11.09
CA ALA A 57 -15.71 -6.78 -12.30
C ALA A 57 -14.23 -6.66 -12.68
N ASP A 58 -13.67 -5.46 -12.54
CA ASP A 58 -12.27 -5.17 -12.87
C ASP A 58 -11.31 -5.77 -11.85
N LEU A 59 -11.69 -5.77 -10.56
CA LEU A 59 -10.91 -6.47 -9.53
C LEU A 59 -10.86 -7.98 -9.78
N ASN A 60 -11.96 -8.58 -10.25
CA ASN A 60 -11.97 -9.98 -10.68
C ASN A 60 -11.08 -10.20 -11.90
N ALA A 61 -11.14 -9.32 -12.91
CA ALA A 61 -10.27 -9.39 -14.08
C ALA A 61 -8.77 -9.27 -13.70
N LEU A 62 -8.44 -8.40 -12.74
CA LEU A 62 -7.10 -8.31 -12.17
C LEU A 62 -6.66 -9.64 -11.55
N ALA A 63 -7.51 -10.25 -10.72
CA ALA A 63 -7.19 -11.52 -10.06
C ALA A 63 -7.06 -12.67 -11.09
N ASP A 64 -7.90 -12.70 -12.14
CA ASP A 64 -7.81 -13.67 -13.23
C ASP A 64 -6.48 -13.51 -14.01
N TRP A 65 -6.09 -12.27 -14.31
CA TRP A 65 -4.82 -11.97 -14.95
C TRP A 65 -3.61 -12.40 -14.10
N LEU A 66 -3.62 -12.13 -12.79
CA LEU A 66 -2.56 -12.59 -11.87
C LEU A 66 -2.45 -14.12 -11.87
N THR A 67 -3.59 -14.82 -11.89
CA THR A 67 -3.63 -16.29 -11.97
C THR A 67 -3.02 -16.77 -13.29
N ALA A 68 -3.39 -16.16 -14.43
CA ALA A 68 -2.84 -16.48 -15.74
C ALA A 68 -1.33 -16.25 -15.84
N CYS A 69 -0.82 -15.23 -15.15
CA CYS A 69 0.62 -14.95 -15.03
C CYS A 69 1.36 -15.89 -14.06
N GLY A 70 0.66 -16.82 -13.38
CA GLY A 70 1.26 -17.75 -12.42
C GLY A 70 1.78 -17.05 -11.15
N VAL A 71 1.18 -15.94 -10.74
CA VAL A 71 1.47 -15.24 -9.50
C VAL A 71 0.89 -16.00 -8.31
N ASP A 72 1.62 -16.08 -7.21
CA ASP A 72 1.18 -16.68 -5.96
C ASP A 72 1.24 -15.72 -4.76
N THR A 73 2.07 -14.70 -4.88
CA THR A 73 2.34 -13.74 -3.80
C THR A 73 2.18 -12.32 -4.30
N VAL A 74 1.44 -11.50 -3.55
CA VAL A 74 1.11 -10.12 -3.92
C VAL A 74 1.50 -9.15 -2.83
N ALA A 75 2.28 -8.12 -3.16
CA ALA A 75 2.50 -6.97 -2.29
C ALA A 75 1.58 -5.82 -2.71
N MET A 76 0.87 -5.21 -1.76
CA MET A 76 0.05 -4.03 -2.03
C MET A 76 0.21 -2.96 -0.97
N GLU A 77 0.13 -1.70 -1.39
CA GLU A 77 0.20 -0.56 -0.47
C GLU A 77 -1.12 -0.37 0.27
N SER A 78 -1.05 -0.14 1.60
CA SER A 78 -2.23 0.06 2.46
C SER A 78 -2.71 1.52 2.46
N THR A 79 -2.99 2.08 1.28
CA THR A 79 -3.47 3.47 1.14
C THR A 79 -4.95 3.59 1.49
N GLY A 80 -5.27 4.35 2.52
CA GLY A 80 -6.66 4.60 2.95
C GLY A 80 -7.43 3.33 3.27
N VAL A 81 -8.58 3.15 2.61
CA VAL A 81 -9.47 1.97 2.70
C VAL A 81 -9.62 1.24 1.37
N TYR A 82 -9.01 1.76 0.31
CA TYR A 82 -9.22 1.30 -1.07
C TYR A 82 -8.63 -0.09 -1.34
N TRP A 83 -7.67 -0.52 -0.52
CA TRP A 83 -7.04 -1.84 -0.62
C TRP A 83 -7.94 -2.98 -0.14
N ILE A 84 -8.95 -2.70 0.73
CA ILE A 84 -9.73 -3.74 1.42
C ILE A 84 -10.46 -4.69 0.45
N PRO A 85 -11.25 -4.20 -0.54
CA PRO A 85 -11.99 -5.09 -1.45
C PRO A 85 -11.08 -6.00 -2.26
N LEU A 86 -9.95 -5.45 -2.76
CA LEU A 86 -9.00 -6.23 -3.55
C LEU A 86 -8.25 -7.23 -2.68
N PHE A 87 -7.87 -6.85 -1.47
CA PHE A 87 -7.21 -7.73 -0.51
C PHE A 87 -8.06 -8.97 -0.20
N GLU A 88 -9.33 -8.76 0.16
CA GLU A 88 -10.27 -9.83 0.49
C GLU A 88 -10.54 -10.74 -0.70
N LEU A 89 -10.66 -10.17 -1.90
CA LEU A 89 -10.82 -10.94 -3.13
C LEU A 89 -9.60 -11.83 -3.40
N LEU A 90 -8.39 -11.28 -3.32
CA LEU A 90 -7.15 -12.04 -3.58
C LEU A 90 -6.93 -13.13 -2.54
N GLU A 91 -7.15 -12.86 -1.26
CA GLU A 91 -7.09 -13.89 -0.20
C GLU A 91 -8.10 -15.02 -0.47
N SER A 92 -9.35 -14.68 -0.86
CA SER A 92 -10.39 -15.68 -1.16
C SER A 92 -10.04 -16.57 -2.35
N ARG A 93 -9.18 -16.07 -3.26
CA ARG A 93 -8.67 -16.82 -4.41
C ARG A 93 -7.36 -17.57 -4.14
N GLY A 94 -6.85 -17.55 -2.92
CA GLY A 94 -5.68 -18.30 -2.48
C GLY A 94 -4.34 -17.61 -2.68
N PHE A 95 -4.30 -16.32 -3.03
CA PHE A 95 -3.05 -15.56 -3.08
C PHE A 95 -2.53 -15.27 -1.68
N THR A 96 -1.21 -15.31 -1.51
CA THR A 96 -0.55 -14.80 -0.32
C THR A 96 -0.40 -13.28 -0.45
N VAL A 97 -1.21 -12.50 0.30
CA VAL A 97 -1.22 -11.04 0.18
C VAL A 97 -0.46 -10.39 1.33
N MET A 98 0.51 -9.56 0.99
CA MET A 98 1.29 -8.76 1.94
C MET A 98 0.90 -7.28 1.82
N LEU A 99 0.25 -6.75 2.87
CA LEU A 99 0.04 -5.31 2.99
C LEU A 99 1.34 -4.64 3.43
N VAL A 100 1.72 -3.55 2.75
CA VAL A 100 2.91 -2.77 3.12
C VAL A 100 2.54 -1.32 3.44
N ASN A 101 3.27 -0.74 4.37
CA ASN A 101 3.07 0.67 4.72
C ASN A 101 3.83 1.54 3.73
N ALA A 102 3.13 2.46 3.07
CA ALA A 102 3.68 3.44 2.14
C ALA A 102 4.93 4.18 2.66
N ARG A 103 5.01 4.43 3.97
CA ARG A 103 6.16 5.12 4.57
C ARG A 103 7.45 4.31 4.51
N HIS A 104 7.37 2.99 4.49
CA HIS A 104 8.55 2.12 4.43
C HIS A 104 9.06 1.95 3.00
N VAL A 105 8.24 2.19 2.01
CA VAL A 105 8.55 2.02 0.58
C VAL A 105 9.10 3.31 -0.04
N LYS A 106 8.78 4.48 0.52
CA LYS A 106 9.04 5.82 -0.04
C LYS A 106 10.47 6.36 0.03
N ASN A 107 11.47 5.58 0.42
CA ASN A 107 12.85 6.07 0.61
C ASN A 107 13.69 6.15 -0.67
N VAL A 108 13.10 6.09 -1.85
CA VAL A 108 13.83 6.26 -3.12
C VAL A 108 13.43 7.58 -3.76
N SER A 109 14.37 8.54 -3.78
CA SER A 109 14.20 9.81 -4.49
C SER A 109 14.26 9.57 -6.00
N GLY A 110 13.15 9.86 -6.71
CA GLY A 110 13.05 9.71 -8.16
C GLY A 110 11.71 10.25 -8.68
N ARG A 111 11.53 10.24 -10.00
CA ARG A 111 10.28 10.64 -10.65
C ARG A 111 9.19 9.64 -10.25
N LYS A 112 8.23 10.08 -9.45
CA LYS A 112 7.15 9.26 -8.94
C LYS A 112 6.10 9.06 -10.04
N SER A 113 5.77 7.79 -10.36
CA SER A 113 4.62 7.42 -11.17
C SER A 113 4.06 6.09 -10.65
N ASP A 114 2.74 5.91 -10.75
CA ASP A 114 2.04 4.71 -10.25
C ASP A 114 2.59 3.42 -10.90
N VAL A 115 3.01 3.49 -12.16
CA VAL A 115 3.71 2.41 -12.89
C VAL A 115 5.04 2.04 -12.21
N LEU A 116 5.85 3.02 -11.83
CA LEU A 116 7.13 2.76 -11.15
C LEU A 116 6.91 2.28 -9.72
N ASP A 117 5.86 2.76 -9.05
CA ASP A 117 5.54 2.38 -7.68
C ASP A 117 5.11 0.90 -7.60
N CYS A 118 4.25 0.40 -8.52
CA CYS A 118 3.87 -1.02 -8.55
C CYS A 118 5.03 -1.94 -8.97
N GLN A 119 5.86 -1.54 -9.94
CA GLN A 119 7.06 -2.30 -10.32
C GLN A 119 8.06 -2.38 -9.19
N TRP A 120 8.23 -1.29 -8.45
CA TRP A 120 9.11 -1.26 -7.28
C TRP A 120 8.63 -2.18 -6.16
N LEU A 121 7.32 -2.18 -5.87
CA LEU A 121 6.72 -3.13 -4.93
C LEU A 121 6.94 -4.58 -5.35
N GLN A 122 6.74 -4.89 -6.63
CA GLN A 122 6.98 -6.22 -7.19
C GLN A 122 8.45 -6.65 -6.99
N GLN A 123 9.42 -5.78 -7.29
CA GLN A 123 10.84 -6.08 -7.13
C GLN A 123 11.21 -6.28 -5.65
N LEU A 124 10.77 -5.40 -4.76
CA LEU A 124 11.03 -5.54 -3.32
C LEU A 124 10.43 -6.83 -2.77
N MET A 125 9.24 -7.22 -3.22
CA MET A 125 8.60 -8.48 -2.84
C MET A 125 9.40 -9.68 -3.33
N THR A 126 9.84 -9.66 -4.60
CA THR A 126 10.66 -10.71 -5.19
C THR A 126 11.92 -11.02 -4.37
N TYR A 127 12.55 -10.00 -3.83
CA TYR A 127 13.76 -10.16 -3.02
C TYR A 127 13.50 -10.30 -1.51
N GLY A 128 12.23 -10.36 -1.07
CA GLY A 128 11.89 -10.49 0.36
C GLY A 128 12.30 -9.28 1.21
N LEU A 129 12.34 -8.08 0.62
CA LEU A 129 12.76 -6.85 1.27
C LEU A 129 11.61 -6.08 1.91
N LEU A 130 10.38 -6.57 1.80
CA LEU A 130 9.20 -5.94 2.37
C LEU A 130 8.89 -6.50 3.76
N SER A 131 8.44 -5.61 4.64
CA SER A 131 7.86 -5.98 5.94
C SER A 131 6.36 -5.77 5.89
N GLY A 132 5.60 -6.83 6.14
CA GLY A 132 4.14 -6.78 6.15
C GLY A 132 3.59 -5.90 7.28
N ALA A 133 2.54 -5.14 6.97
CA ALA A 133 1.76 -4.44 7.99
C ALA A 133 0.82 -5.43 8.70
N PHE A 134 0.65 -5.24 10.00
CA PHE A 134 -0.27 -6.07 10.77
C PHE A 134 -1.73 -5.80 10.37
N ARG A 135 -2.44 -6.84 9.91
CA ARG A 135 -3.89 -6.84 9.73
C ARG A 135 -4.53 -7.60 10.89
N PRO A 136 -5.44 -6.97 11.67
CA PRO A 136 -6.22 -7.69 12.67
C PRO A 136 -7.15 -8.72 12.04
N THR A 137 -7.63 -9.69 12.83
CA THR A 137 -8.71 -10.59 12.41
C THR A 137 -9.99 -9.81 12.08
N ASP A 138 -10.85 -10.37 11.25
CA ASP A 138 -12.09 -9.72 10.80
C ASP A 138 -12.99 -9.29 11.98
N ALA A 139 -13.11 -10.11 13.02
CA ALA A 139 -13.85 -9.76 14.23
C ALA A 139 -13.30 -8.49 14.90
N VAL A 140 -11.97 -8.34 14.96
CA VAL A 140 -11.32 -7.14 15.50
C VAL A 140 -11.49 -5.95 14.55
N CYS A 141 -11.48 -6.17 13.23
CA CYS A 141 -11.75 -5.11 12.25
C CYS A 141 -13.15 -4.54 12.40
N VAL A 142 -14.16 -5.40 12.55
CA VAL A 142 -15.56 -4.99 12.82
C VAL A 142 -15.65 -4.20 14.12
N LEU A 143 -15.07 -4.70 15.22
CA LEU A 143 -15.08 -4.01 16.50
C LEU A 143 -14.41 -2.63 16.42
N ARG A 144 -13.27 -2.51 15.74
CA ARG A 144 -12.58 -1.23 15.52
C ARG A 144 -13.43 -0.26 14.71
N SER A 145 -14.16 -0.75 13.71
CA SER A 145 -15.08 0.06 12.91
C SER A 145 -16.21 0.63 13.76
N LEU A 146 -16.88 -0.22 14.55
CA LEU A 146 -17.93 0.20 15.48
C LEU A 146 -17.43 1.20 16.52
N TRP A 147 -16.24 0.95 17.08
CA TRP A 147 -15.63 1.86 18.05
C TRP A 147 -15.34 3.24 17.45
N ARG A 148 -14.80 3.29 16.24
CA ARG A 148 -14.53 4.55 15.52
C ARG A 148 -15.83 5.28 15.18
N GLN A 149 -16.86 4.56 14.75
CA GLN A 149 -18.20 5.11 14.48
C GLN A 149 -18.78 5.74 15.74
N ARG A 150 -18.76 5.02 16.86
CA ARG A 150 -19.22 5.54 18.16
C ARG A 150 -18.47 6.83 18.55
N ALA A 151 -17.13 6.83 18.43
CA ALA A 151 -16.33 8.00 18.76
C ALA A 151 -16.63 9.22 17.86
N MET A 152 -16.95 8.98 16.58
CA MET A 152 -17.39 10.03 15.65
C MET A 152 -18.76 10.59 16.06
N MET A 153 -19.73 9.73 16.35
CA MET A 153 -21.07 10.14 16.77
C MET A 153 -21.05 10.99 18.05
N LEU A 154 -20.24 10.62 19.04
CA LEU A 154 -20.09 11.42 20.28
C LEU A 154 -19.49 12.80 20.00
N ARG A 155 -18.51 12.89 19.11
CA ARG A 155 -17.94 14.20 18.71
C ARG A 155 -18.96 15.05 17.98
N ASP A 156 -19.75 14.45 17.09
CA ASP A 156 -20.81 15.17 16.36
C ASP A 156 -21.92 15.63 17.28
N GLN A 157 -22.30 14.83 18.27
CA GLN A 157 -23.22 15.25 19.33
C GLN A 157 -22.72 16.50 20.04
N GLY A 158 -21.46 16.52 20.49
CA GLY A 158 -20.86 17.67 21.14
C GLY A 158 -20.88 18.92 20.26
N ARG A 159 -20.56 18.81 18.98
CA ARG A 159 -20.65 19.91 18.01
C ARG A 159 -22.07 20.45 17.87
N ARG A 160 -23.07 19.56 17.79
CA ARG A 160 -24.50 19.98 17.67
C ARG A 160 -24.97 20.73 18.91
N VAL A 161 -24.59 20.26 20.11
CA VAL A 161 -24.91 20.97 21.36
C VAL A 161 -24.25 22.35 21.36
N GLN A 162 -22.98 22.48 21.00
CA GLN A 162 -22.31 23.78 20.89
C GLN A 162 -22.99 24.74 19.89
N HIS A 163 -23.44 24.21 18.72
CA HIS A 163 -24.16 25.02 17.74
C HIS A 163 -25.52 25.51 18.29
N MET A 164 -26.26 24.65 18.99
CA MET A 164 -27.52 25.02 19.65
C MET A 164 -27.30 26.09 20.71
N GLN A 165 -26.32 25.91 21.60
CA GLN A 165 -25.97 26.90 22.62
C GLN A 165 -25.57 28.24 22.00
N LYS A 166 -24.78 28.22 20.92
CA LYS A 166 -24.42 29.45 20.19
C LYS A 166 -25.64 30.15 19.59
N ALA A 167 -26.59 29.42 19.00
CA ALA A 167 -27.80 29.98 18.45
C ALA A 167 -28.68 30.64 19.55
N LEU A 168 -28.83 29.96 20.70
CA LEU A 168 -29.56 30.51 21.84
C LEU A 168 -28.90 31.78 22.39
N THR A 169 -27.57 31.78 22.49
CA THR A 169 -26.80 32.97 22.93
C THR A 169 -27.02 34.15 21.99
N GLN A 170 -27.11 33.92 20.66
CA GLN A 170 -27.41 34.98 19.68
C GLN A 170 -28.82 35.56 19.87
N MET A 171 -29.73 34.78 20.42
CA MET A 171 -31.08 35.21 20.81
C MET A 171 -31.17 35.80 22.22
N ASN A 172 -30.03 36.05 22.87
CA ASN A 172 -29.89 36.47 24.27
C ASN A 172 -30.55 35.50 25.29
N ILE A 173 -30.55 34.20 24.94
CA ILE A 173 -31.00 33.12 25.82
C ILE A 173 -29.76 32.37 26.30
N GLN A 174 -29.55 32.38 27.61
CA GLN A 174 -28.46 31.63 28.24
C GLN A 174 -29.02 30.42 28.99
N LEU A 175 -28.48 29.23 28.65
CA LEU A 175 -28.78 28.02 29.41
C LEU A 175 -27.82 27.95 30.60
N THR A 176 -28.37 27.92 31.81
CA THR A 176 -27.59 27.58 33.01
C THR A 176 -27.43 26.07 33.10
N ASN A 177 -26.21 25.61 33.42
CA ASN A 177 -25.97 24.20 33.68
C ASN A 177 -26.67 23.73 34.93
#